data_5fd23164465a2e6d56b49fa2b14e18a9
#
_entry.id   5fd23164465a2e6d56b49fa2b14e18a9
#
_cell.length_a   1.000
_cell.length_b   1.000
_cell.length_c   1.000
_cell.angle_alpha   90.00
_cell.angle_beta   90.00
_cell.angle_gamma   90.00
#
_symmetry.space_group_name_H-M   'P 1'
#
loop_
_entity.id
_entity.type
_entity.pdbx_description
1 polymer ?
#
loop_
_entity_poly.entity_id
_entity_poly.type
_entity_poly.pdbx_seq_one_letter_code
_entity_poly.pdbx_strand_id
1 'polypeptide(L)'
;MNKGWMLVKDRFWESYETNRLVEEFHNQNINVQLVDPTTIDIFVNKDNKKSILVNGLESDLPQFVFPRTGSGTTYYIKAVIRHFERMGVPVINSSD
;
A
#
# COMPACT_ATOMS: atom_id res chain seq x y z
N MET A 1 -14.86 7.65 -6.64
CA MET A 1 -13.60 7.35 -7.33
C MET A 1 -12.75 6.46 -6.44
N ASN A 2 -12.22 5.41 -6.99
CA ASN A 2 -11.45 4.45 -6.21
C ASN A 2 -10.05 4.98 -5.89
N LYS A 3 -9.68 4.87 -4.64
CA LYS A 3 -8.36 5.26 -4.15
C LYS A 3 -7.64 4.06 -3.57
N GLY A 4 -6.45 3.78 -4.08
CA GLY A 4 -5.65 2.69 -3.58
C GLY A 4 -4.22 3.11 -3.32
N TRP A 5 -3.50 2.26 -2.62
CA TRP A 5 -2.08 2.44 -2.38
C TRP A 5 -1.30 1.37 -3.12
N MET A 6 -0.28 1.78 -3.84
CA MET A 6 0.69 0.86 -4.39
C MET A 6 1.89 0.84 -3.43
N LEU A 7 2.13 -0.31 -2.83
CA LEU A 7 3.22 -0.46 -1.87
C LEU A 7 4.50 -0.77 -2.63
N VAL A 8 5.34 0.23 -2.77
CA VAL A 8 6.59 0.10 -3.52
C VAL A 8 7.64 0.98 -2.86
N LYS A 9 8.86 0.46 -2.73
CA LYS A 9 9.96 1.20 -2.14
C LYS A 9 10.23 2.47 -2.95
N ASP A 10 10.56 3.55 -2.26
CA ASP A 10 10.68 4.87 -2.89
C ASP A 10 11.73 4.90 -4.00
N ARG A 11 12.78 4.10 -3.90
CA ARG A 11 13.81 4.05 -4.95
C ARG A 11 13.28 3.56 -6.28
N PHE A 12 12.10 2.94 -6.31
CA PHE A 12 11.47 2.46 -7.54
C PHE A 12 10.31 3.33 -8.02
N TRP A 13 10.03 4.43 -7.30
CA TRP A 13 8.88 5.28 -7.67
C TRP A 13 9.00 5.87 -9.05
N GLU A 14 10.23 6.13 -9.52
CA GLU A 14 10.45 6.69 -10.83
C GLU A 14 10.76 5.64 -11.90
N SER A 15 10.65 4.36 -11.55
CA SER A 15 10.90 3.31 -12.53
C SER A 15 9.81 3.30 -13.60
N TYR A 16 10.20 2.83 -14.78
CA TYR A 16 9.27 2.74 -15.90
C TYR A 16 8.06 1.85 -15.55
N GLU A 17 8.33 0.71 -14.95
CA GLU A 17 7.26 -0.24 -14.61
C GLU A 17 6.28 0.34 -13.62
N THR A 18 6.76 1.06 -12.61
CA THR A 18 5.89 1.67 -11.60
C THR A 18 5.01 2.73 -12.24
N ASN A 19 5.61 3.60 -13.04
CA ASN A 19 4.85 4.67 -13.69
C ASN A 19 3.82 4.13 -14.67
N ARG A 20 4.17 3.07 -15.38
CA ARG A 20 3.23 2.44 -16.30
C ARG A 20 2.03 1.85 -15.58
N LEU A 21 2.26 1.21 -14.43
CA LEU A 21 1.15 0.65 -13.65
C LEU A 21 0.23 1.74 -13.12
N VAL A 22 0.81 2.83 -12.61
CA VAL A 22 0.01 3.96 -12.14
C VAL A 22 -0.85 4.52 -13.27
N GLU A 23 -0.27 4.64 -14.46
CA GLU A 23 -0.99 5.13 -15.62
C GLU A 23 -2.13 4.19 -16.01
N GLU A 24 -1.87 2.88 -15.99
CA GLU A 24 -2.92 1.91 -16.31
C GLU A 24 -4.07 1.98 -15.33
N PHE A 25 -3.80 2.12 -14.04
CA PHE A 25 -4.85 2.32 -13.05
C PHE A 25 -5.62 3.60 -13.33
N HIS A 26 -4.90 4.68 -13.62
CA HIS A 26 -5.54 5.96 -13.90
C HIS A 26 -6.48 5.87 -15.12
N ASN A 27 -6.08 5.13 -16.14
CA ASN A 27 -6.90 4.95 -17.33
C ASN A 27 -8.22 4.21 -17.03
N GLN A 28 -8.29 3.54 -15.89
CA GLN A 28 -9.50 2.86 -15.44
C GLN A 28 -10.22 3.65 -14.34
N ASN A 29 -9.89 4.93 -14.20
CA ASN A 29 -10.48 5.81 -13.20
C ASN A 29 -10.14 5.40 -11.77
N ILE A 30 -8.96 4.82 -11.57
CA ILE A 30 -8.47 4.43 -10.27
C ILE A 30 -7.26 5.28 -9.93
N ASN A 31 -7.34 6.01 -8.81
CA ASN A 31 -6.20 6.79 -8.33
C ASN A 31 -5.37 5.95 -7.39
N VAL A 32 -4.09 5.86 -7.68
CA VAL A 32 -3.15 5.10 -6.87
C VAL A 32 -2.08 6.03 -6.33
N GLN A 33 -1.89 5.97 -5.02
CA GLN A 33 -0.83 6.70 -4.35
C GLN A 33 0.34 5.74 -4.11
N LEU A 34 1.54 6.19 -4.42
CA LEU A 34 2.74 5.40 -4.13
C LEU A 34 3.10 5.56 -2.66
N VAL A 35 3.25 4.45 -1.97
CA VAL A 35 3.60 4.45 -0.56
C VAL A 35 4.73 3.47 -0.33
N ASP A 36 5.80 3.92 0.31
CA ASP A 36 6.90 3.04 0.68
C ASP A 36 6.45 2.22 1.90
N PRO A 37 6.39 0.89 1.79
CA PRO A 37 5.89 0.07 2.89
C PRO A 37 6.72 0.19 4.16
N THR A 38 7.98 0.60 4.07
CA THR A 38 8.81 0.77 5.25
C THR A 38 8.44 2.00 6.07
N THR A 39 7.60 2.88 5.53
CA THR A 39 7.14 4.09 6.22
C THR A 39 5.80 3.90 6.91
N ILE A 40 5.22 2.71 6.82
CA ILE A 40 3.90 2.43 7.37
C ILE A 40 4.04 1.87 8.78
N ASP A 41 3.36 2.52 9.72
CA ASP A 41 3.22 2.01 11.08
C ASP A 41 1.76 1.75 11.36
N ILE A 42 1.48 0.62 11.99
CA ILE A 42 0.13 0.23 12.33
C ILE A 42 0.05 0.13 13.85
N PHE A 43 -0.94 0.79 14.43
CA PHE A 43 -1.11 0.73 15.87
C PHE A 43 -2.58 0.62 16.22
N VAL A 44 -2.84 0.17 17.48
CA VAL A 44 -4.18 0.03 18.00
C VAL A 44 -4.35 1.09 19.07
N ASN A 45 -5.36 1.94 18.94
CA ASN A 45 -5.60 2.98 19.92
C ASN A 45 -6.42 2.44 21.11
N LYS A 46 -6.74 3.32 22.06
CA LYS A 46 -7.43 2.95 23.29
C LYS A 46 -8.82 2.35 23.06
N ASP A 47 -9.42 2.66 21.93
CA ASP A 47 -10.76 2.18 21.59
C ASP A 47 -10.71 0.91 20.74
N ASN A 48 -9.57 0.24 20.68
CA ASN A 48 -9.34 -0.93 19.85
C ASN A 48 -9.49 -0.66 18.36
N LYS A 49 -9.38 0.60 17.95
CA LYS A 49 -9.40 0.95 16.55
C LYS A 49 -8.00 0.92 16.00
N LYS A 50 -7.84 0.24 14.89
CA LYS A 50 -6.56 0.19 14.21
C LYS A 50 -6.37 1.45 13.39
N SER A 51 -5.22 2.06 13.51
CA SER A 51 -4.87 3.26 12.78
C SER A 51 -3.55 3.05 12.05
N ILE A 52 -3.38 3.82 10.98
CA ILE A 52 -2.18 3.73 10.15
C ILE A 52 -1.48 5.07 10.15
N LEU A 53 -0.17 5.03 10.35
CA LEU A 53 0.69 6.18 10.17
C LEU A 53 1.56 5.95 8.94
N VAL A 54 1.65 6.96 8.10
CA VAL A 54 2.58 6.96 6.97
C VAL A 54 3.54 8.10 7.19
N ASN A 55 4.82 7.80 7.32
CA ASN A 55 5.84 8.78 7.66
C ASN A 55 5.52 9.53 8.96
N GLY A 56 4.92 8.83 9.93
CA GLY A 56 4.58 9.42 11.20
C GLY A 56 3.30 10.23 11.22
N LEU A 57 2.59 10.31 10.10
CA LEU A 57 1.33 11.05 10.00
C LEU A 57 0.16 10.10 9.87
N GLU A 58 -0.88 10.34 10.66
CA GLU A 58 -2.08 9.52 10.59
C GLU A 58 -2.73 9.64 9.22
N SER A 59 -3.18 8.52 8.68
CA SER A 59 -3.77 8.48 7.36
C SER A 59 -5.05 7.65 7.36
N ASP A 60 -5.97 8.00 6.47
CA ASP A 60 -7.15 7.19 6.24
C ASP A 60 -6.77 5.90 5.52
N LEU A 61 -7.54 4.85 5.76
CA LEU A 61 -7.31 3.59 5.07
C LEU A 61 -7.61 3.72 3.58
N PRO A 62 -6.77 3.12 2.73
CA PRO A 62 -7.07 3.09 1.31
C PRO A 62 -8.19 2.08 1.03
N GLN A 63 -8.79 2.15 -0.14
CA GLN A 63 -9.82 1.20 -0.54
C GLN A 63 -9.23 -0.14 -0.93
N PHE A 64 -7.97 -0.14 -1.35
CA PHE A 64 -7.23 -1.37 -1.63
C PHE A 64 -5.74 -1.09 -1.57
N VAL A 65 -4.94 -2.14 -1.46
CA VAL A 65 -3.49 -2.03 -1.59
C VAL A 65 -3.01 -2.97 -2.67
N PHE A 66 -2.00 -2.54 -3.41
CA PHE A 66 -1.37 -3.30 -4.48
C PHE A 66 0.11 -3.40 -4.14
N PRO A 67 0.56 -4.52 -3.56
CA PRO A 67 1.99 -4.66 -3.24
C PRO A 67 2.80 -4.89 -4.50
N ARG A 68 3.82 -4.06 -4.69
CA ARG A 68 4.75 -4.26 -5.78
C ARG A 68 6.14 -4.34 -5.17
N THR A 69 6.37 -5.42 -4.48
CA THR A 69 7.57 -5.57 -3.67
C THR A 69 8.67 -6.37 -4.35
N GLY A 70 8.37 -7.02 -5.46
CA GLY A 70 9.35 -7.75 -6.20
C GLY A 70 9.99 -8.87 -5.41
N SER A 71 11.18 -9.28 -5.82
CA SER A 71 11.88 -10.39 -5.21
C SER A 71 12.47 -10.07 -3.85
N GLY A 72 12.43 -8.82 -3.44
CA GLY A 72 12.96 -8.40 -2.14
C GLY A 72 11.93 -8.33 -1.03
N THR A 73 10.81 -9.04 -1.15
CA THR A 73 9.76 -9.00 -0.15
C THR A 73 10.29 -9.50 1.18
N THR A 74 10.26 -8.64 2.19
CA THR A 74 10.75 -8.96 3.51
C THR A 74 9.63 -9.43 4.42
N TYR A 75 10.01 -9.99 5.55
CA TYR A 75 9.07 -10.38 6.59
C TYR A 75 8.20 -9.19 7.02
N TYR A 76 8.83 -8.01 7.12
CA TYR A 76 8.11 -6.80 7.52
C TYR A 76 6.99 -6.45 6.53
N ILE A 77 7.29 -6.51 5.24
CA ILE A 77 6.30 -6.19 4.22
C ILE A 77 5.14 -7.18 4.26
N LYS A 78 5.43 -8.46 4.47
CA LYS A 78 4.38 -9.46 4.60
C LYS A 78 3.49 -9.19 5.80
N ALA A 79 4.08 -8.74 6.91
CA ALA A 79 3.31 -8.41 8.10
C ALA A 79 2.38 -7.21 7.85
N VAL A 80 2.87 -6.20 7.13
CA VAL A 80 2.07 -5.04 6.76
C VAL A 80 0.87 -5.47 5.92
N ILE A 81 1.09 -6.32 4.93
CA ILE A 81 0.03 -6.83 4.07
C ILE A 81 -1.04 -7.56 4.89
N ARG A 82 -0.61 -8.41 5.83
CA ARG A 82 -1.55 -9.13 6.70
C ARG A 82 -2.38 -8.18 7.55
N HIS A 83 -1.78 -7.10 8.02
CA HIS A 83 -2.52 -6.12 8.81
C HIS A 83 -3.60 -5.44 7.97
N PHE A 84 -3.29 -5.09 6.71
CA PHE A 84 -4.31 -4.54 5.83
C PHE A 84 -5.47 -5.52 5.64
N GLU A 85 -5.16 -6.79 5.42
CA GLU A 85 -6.20 -7.79 5.25
C GLU A 85 -7.09 -7.89 6.50
N ARG A 86 -6.49 -7.84 7.68
CA ARG A 86 -7.24 -7.90 8.93
C ARG A 86 -8.11 -6.68 9.15
N MET A 87 -7.73 -5.55 8.59
CA MET A 87 -8.51 -4.32 8.69
C MET A 87 -9.60 -4.24 7.63
N GLY A 88 -9.73 -5.28 6.81
CA GLY A 88 -10.75 -5.31 5.78
C GLY A 88 -10.37 -4.58 4.50
N VAL A 89 -9.09 -4.26 4.32
CA VAL A 89 -8.61 -3.62 3.11
C VAL A 89 -8.21 -4.71 2.11
N PRO A 90 -8.87 -4.77 0.94
CA PRO A 90 -8.49 -5.78 -0.05
C PRO A 90 -7.06 -5.60 -0.52
N VAL A 91 -6.38 -6.72 -0.71
CA VAL A 91 -5.03 -6.74 -1.25
C VAL A 91 -5.09 -7.31 -2.65
N ILE A 92 -4.72 -6.50 -3.64
CA ILE A 92 -4.66 -6.94 -5.02
C ILE A 92 -3.27 -7.48 -5.25
N ASN A 93 -3.20 -8.75 -5.59
CA ASN A 93 -1.92 -9.41 -5.78
C ASN A 93 -1.58 -9.49 -7.25
N SER A 94 -0.40 -9.03 -7.60
CA SER A 94 0.01 -9.00 -9.00
C SER A 94 0.65 -10.29 -9.45
N SER A 95 0.93 -11.17 -8.54
CA SER A 95 1.65 -12.33 -8.94
C SER A 95 0.81 -13.48 -9.24
N ASP A 96 1.18 -13.95 -9.51
CA ASP A 96 1.89 -14.68 -9.19
C ASP A 96 2.39 -15.44 -9.66
#